data_c0f027619eb07716baf0b0fe8b02066e
#
_entry.id   c0f027619eb07716baf0b0fe8b02066e
#
_cell.length_a   1.000
_cell.length_b   1.000
_cell.length_c   1.000
_cell.angle_alpha   90.00
_cell.angle_beta   90.00
_cell.angle_gamma   90.00
#
_symmetry.space_group_name_H-M   'P 1'
#
loop_
_entity.id
_entity.type
_entity.pdbx_description
1 polymer ?
#
loop_
_entity_poly.entity_id
_entity_poly.type
_entity_poly.pdbx_seq_one_letter_code
_entity_poly.pdbx_strand_id
1 'polypeptide(L)'
;MIYKIEDVLKDIKNGIPLIIVDDENRENEGDLFVAAEKATYESVNLMATYARGLTCTPMSTEYAVRLGLDPMTARNTDAKCTSFTVSVDAKEGTTTGISIADRLTTIKKLADINSVPSDFTRPGHIFPLIAKDRGVLEREGHTEATVDLCKICGLAPVAVICEILKDDGTMARVPDLEIFAKKHNLKIITIADLIKYRKKTEQLMKIDVVANMPTDSGTFKIVGFDNLIDGKEHIALVKGEVAGKENVTVRIHSECFTGDILGSLRCDCGSQLKTAMRRIDKLGEGIILYLRQEGRGIGLLNKLRAYNLQEEGMDTLDANLHLGFGADMRDYAVAAQMLKALGVKSIKLLTNNPLKINGLEEYGMPVVEREEIEIEANKINKIYLKTKKERMGHLLKIE
;
A
#
# COMPACT_ATOMS: atom_id res chain seq x y z
N MET A 1 -18.24 6.51 -11.90
CA MET A 1 -16.95 6.43 -12.67
C MET A 1 -15.81 6.82 -11.74
N ILE A 2 -14.83 5.92 -11.56
CA ILE A 2 -13.64 6.14 -10.72
C ILE A 2 -12.54 6.77 -11.58
N TYR A 3 -11.89 7.81 -11.06
CA TYR A 3 -10.81 8.56 -11.73
C TYR A 3 -9.44 8.11 -11.24
N LYS A 4 -8.41 8.24 -12.09
CA LYS A 4 -7.02 8.02 -11.68
C LYS A 4 -6.54 9.16 -10.78
N ILE A 5 -5.55 8.88 -9.95
CA ILE A 5 -5.00 9.91 -9.02
C ILE A 5 -4.44 11.10 -9.80
N GLU A 6 -3.75 10.87 -10.91
CA GLU A 6 -3.18 11.94 -11.74
C GLU A 6 -4.23 12.93 -12.25
N ASP A 7 -5.46 12.44 -12.53
CA ASP A 7 -6.56 13.24 -13.09
C ASP A 7 -7.23 14.18 -12.08
N VAL A 8 -6.94 14.01 -10.78
CA VAL A 8 -7.54 14.80 -9.70
C VAL A 8 -6.56 15.72 -8.98
N LEU A 9 -5.24 15.56 -9.19
CA LEU A 9 -4.24 16.39 -8.47
C LEU A 9 -4.42 17.89 -8.71
N LYS A 10 -4.84 18.29 -9.92
CA LYS A 10 -5.14 19.69 -10.25
C LYS A 10 -6.37 20.19 -9.52
N ASP A 11 -7.39 19.35 -9.39
CA ASP A 11 -8.62 19.70 -8.68
C ASP A 11 -8.34 19.92 -7.19
N ILE A 12 -7.55 19.03 -6.58
CA ILE A 12 -7.14 19.16 -5.18
C ILE A 12 -6.38 20.47 -4.94
N LYS A 13 -5.43 20.83 -5.82
CA LYS A 13 -4.68 22.09 -5.74
C LYS A 13 -5.58 23.31 -5.86
N ASN A 14 -6.69 23.22 -6.59
CA ASN A 14 -7.66 24.27 -6.78
C ASN A 14 -8.77 24.30 -5.71
N GLY A 15 -8.77 23.35 -4.74
CA GLY A 15 -9.78 23.30 -3.69
C GLY A 15 -11.13 22.75 -4.15
N ILE A 16 -11.16 22.00 -5.25
CA ILE A 16 -12.38 21.33 -5.72
C ILE A 16 -12.56 20.07 -4.88
N PRO A 17 -13.69 19.90 -4.18
CA PRO A 17 -13.98 18.71 -3.41
C PRO A 17 -14.05 17.46 -4.29
N LEU A 18 -13.68 16.32 -3.73
CA LEU A 18 -13.84 15.01 -4.36
C LEU A 18 -14.25 13.95 -3.33
N ILE A 19 -14.61 12.77 -3.81
CA ILE A 19 -14.99 11.62 -2.98
C ILE A 19 -13.86 10.63 -2.98
N ILE A 20 -13.49 10.15 -1.79
CA ILE A 20 -12.53 9.06 -1.60
C ILE A 20 -13.28 7.86 -1.05
N VAL A 21 -13.04 6.68 -1.64
CA VAL A 21 -13.70 5.42 -1.27
C VAL A 21 -12.62 4.43 -0.79
N ASP A 22 -12.89 3.76 0.32
CA ASP A 22 -12.06 2.69 0.84
C ASP A 22 -12.48 1.30 0.31
N ASP A 23 -11.76 0.25 0.74
CA ASP A 23 -12.02 -1.13 0.32
C ASP A 23 -13.34 -1.65 0.90
N GLU A 24 -14.06 -2.48 0.12
CA GLU A 24 -15.34 -3.10 0.52
C GLU A 24 -15.21 -3.99 1.77
N ASN A 25 -14.01 -4.54 2.03
CA ASN A 25 -13.72 -5.35 3.22
C ASN A 25 -13.27 -4.52 4.43
N ARG A 26 -13.12 -3.18 4.29
CA ARG A 26 -12.72 -2.28 5.40
C ARG A 26 -13.93 -1.61 6.04
N GLU A 27 -14.39 -0.48 5.54
CA GLU A 27 -15.60 0.25 5.96
C GLU A 27 -16.62 0.27 4.83
N ASN A 28 -16.14 0.18 3.58
CA ASN A 28 -16.94 0.27 2.36
C ASN A 28 -17.73 1.58 2.32
N GLU A 29 -17.07 2.69 2.63
CA GLU A 29 -17.66 4.02 2.75
C GLU A 29 -17.00 5.00 1.81
N GLY A 30 -17.57 6.20 1.70
CA GLY A 30 -16.99 7.29 0.95
C GLY A 30 -17.08 8.60 1.71
N ASP A 31 -15.94 9.30 1.74
CA ASP A 31 -15.82 10.61 2.36
C ASP A 31 -15.70 11.70 1.30
N LEU A 32 -16.41 12.81 1.51
CA LEU A 32 -16.06 14.09 0.87
C LEU A 32 -14.73 14.58 1.44
N PHE A 33 -13.85 15.03 0.56
CA PHE A 33 -12.52 15.54 0.88
C PHE A 33 -12.26 16.89 0.21
N VAL A 34 -11.60 17.78 0.94
CA VAL A 34 -10.93 18.99 0.42
C VAL A 34 -9.69 19.29 1.24
N ALA A 35 -8.60 19.79 0.62
CA ALA A 35 -7.44 20.25 1.37
C ALA A 35 -7.81 21.46 2.26
N ALA A 36 -7.44 21.45 3.54
CA ALA A 36 -7.89 22.45 4.52
C ALA A 36 -7.46 23.87 4.15
N GLU A 37 -6.24 24.06 3.62
CA GLU A 37 -5.79 25.38 3.16
C GLU A 37 -6.57 25.91 1.95
N LYS A 38 -7.25 25.04 1.20
CA LYS A 38 -8.10 25.38 0.04
C LYS A 38 -9.58 25.33 0.34
N ALA A 39 -9.99 24.89 1.54
CA ALA A 39 -11.40 24.82 1.92
C ALA A 39 -12.10 26.17 1.77
N THR A 40 -13.33 26.19 1.32
CA THR A 40 -14.17 27.39 1.15
C THR A 40 -15.46 27.22 1.95
N TYR A 41 -16.22 28.30 2.08
CA TYR A 41 -17.53 28.24 2.71
C TYR A 41 -18.44 27.21 2.00
N GLU A 42 -18.41 27.20 0.67
CA GLU A 42 -19.20 26.30 -0.16
C GLU A 42 -18.81 24.84 0.05
N SER A 43 -17.51 24.53 0.13
CA SER A 43 -17.06 23.15 0.34
C SER A 43 -17.44 22.62 1.72
N VAL A 44 -17.29 23.43 2.79
CA VAL A 44 -17.68 23.03 4.15
C VAL A 44 -19.21 22.94 4.27
N ASN A 45 -19.94 23.86 3.61
CA ASN A 45 -21.40 23.80 3.57
C ASN A 45 -21.92 22.59 2.79
N LEU A 46 -21.26 22.20 1.69
CA LEU A 46 -21.57 20.96 0.96
C LEU A 46 -21.46 19.74 1.88
N MET A 47 -20.37 19.65 2.67
CA MET A 47 -20.16 18.57 3.64
C MET A 47 -21.27 18.54 4.69
N ALA A 48 -21.53 19.67 5.35
CA ALA A 48 -22.53 19.73 6.42
C ALA A 48 -23.97 19.49 5.96
N THR A 49 -24.31 19.96 4.75
CA THR A 49 -25.70 19.90 4.25
C THR A 49 -26.02 18.58 3.56
N TYR A 50 -25.09 18.07 2.76
CA TYR A 50 -25.37 16.96 1.86
C TYR A 50 -24.63 15.67 2.24
N ALA A 51 -23.40 15.73 2.77
CA ALA A 51 -22.72 14.53 3.25
C ALA A 51 -23.28 14.09 4.60
N ARG A 52 -23.51 15.01 5.55
CA ARG A 52 -24.19 14.78 6.85
C ARG A 52 -23.40 13.96 7.86
N GLY A 53 -22.17 13.58 7.55
CA GLY A 53 -21.27 12.89 8.45
C GLY A 53 -20.62 13.83 9.48
N LEU A 54 -19.66 13.32 10.21
CA LEU A 54 -18.87 14.11 11.14
C LEU A 54 -17.76 14.87 10.38
N THR A 55 -17.77 16.21 10.46
CA THR A 55 -16.69 17.00 9.87
C THR A 55 -15.42 16.84 10.69
N CYS A 56 -14.44 16.11 10.12
CA CYS A 56 -13.14 15.84 10.72
C CYS A 56 -12.02 16.55 9.96
N THR A 57 -10.89 16.77 10.65
CA THR A 57 -9.73 17.42 10.05
C THR A 57 -8.49 16.53 10.21
N PRO A 58 -8.27 15.57 9.28
CA PRO A 58 -7.04 14.80 9.20
C PRO A 58 -5.81 15.68 9.08
N MET A 59 -4.73 15.34 9.80
CA MET A 59 -3.45 16.05 9.70
C MET A 59 -2.27 15.14 9.99
N SER A 60 -1.06 15.59 9.60
CA SER A 60 0.16 14.88 9.93
C SER A 60 0.47 14.96 11.43
N THR A 61 1.22 13.96 11.94
CA THR A 61 1.72 13.96 13.33
C THR A 61 2.46 15.26 13.68
N GLU A 62 3.26 15.78 12.75
CA GLU A 62 4.00 17.04 12.94
C GLU A 62 3.07 18.22 13.24
N TYR A 63 1.97 18.37 12.46
CA TYR A 63 0.99 19.44 12.68
C TYR A 63 0.24 19.26 14.01
N ALA A 64 -0.15 18.04 14.34
CA ALA A 64 -0.83 17.75 15.61
C ALA A 64 0.04 18.07 16.82
N VAL A 65 1.31 17.65 16.80
CA VAL A 65 2.30 17.94 17.87
C VAL A 65 2.52 19.44 17.99
N ARG A 66 2.76 20.16 16.88
CA ARG A 66 2.97 21.60 16.86
C ARG A 66 1.79 22.38 17.45
N LEU A 67 0.57 21.93 17.20
CA LEU A 67 -0.66 22.56 17.69
C LEU A 67 -1.09 22.08 19.09
N GLY A 68 -0.32 21.18 19.73
CA GLY A 68 -0.63 20.64 21.04
C GLY A 68 -1.98 19.92 21.08
N LEU A 69 -2.24 19.08 20.05
CA LEU A 69 -3.47 18.30 19.93
C LEU A 69 -3.27 16.92 20.55
N ASP A 70 -3.69 16.77 21.78
CA ASP A 70 -3.60 15.53 22.52
C ASP A 70 -4.65 14.51 22.05
N PRO A 71 -4.37 13.18 22.13
CA PRO A 71 -5.35 12.15 21.86
C PRO A 71 -6.63 12.34 22.70
N MET A 72 -7.79 12.13 22.10
CA MET A 72 -9.10 12.22 22.79
C MET A 72 -9.21 11.24 23.95
N THR A 73 -8.52 10.10 23.88
CA THR A 73 -8.49 9.07 24.91
C THR A 73 -7.09 8.52 25.12
N ALA A 74 -6.73 8.25 26.36
CA ALA A 74 -5.48 7.57 26.70
C ALA A 74 -5.43 6.12 26.21
N ARG A 75 -6.59 5.47 26.02
CA ARG A 75 -6.71 4.08 25.54
C ARG A 75 -7.71 4.04 24.38
N ASN A 76 -7.18 3.98 23.17
CA ASN A 76 -8.00 3.78 21.97
C ASN A 76 -8.49 2.33 21.90
N THR A 77 -9.80 2.12 21.86
CA THR A 77 -10.48 0.81 21.69
C THR A 77 -11.24 0.70 20.39
N ASP A 78 -11.10 1.69 19.50
CA ASP A 78 -11.70 1.64 18.17
C ASP A 78 -11.11 0.51 17.32
N ALA A 79 -11.96 -0.31 16.73
CA ALA A 79 -11.56 -1.45 15.93
C ALA A 79 -10.73 -1.04 14.69
N LYS A 80 -10.94 0.19 14.18
CA LYS A 80 -10.19 0.77 13.05
C LYS A 80 -9.00 1.59 13.50
N CYS A 81 -8.81 1.76 14.80
CA CYS A 81 -7.73 2.52 15.41
C CYS A 81 -7.63 3.97 14.92
N THR A 82 -8.76 4.64 14.65
CA THR A 82 -8.79 6.04 14.24
C THR A 82 -8.28 6.94 15.36
N SER A 83 -7.27 7.75 15.07
CA SER A 83 -6.57 8.55 16.06
C SER A 83 -7.22 9.92 16.24
N PHE A 84 -8.40 9.97 16.89
CA PHE A 84 -9.05 11.21 17.27
C PHE A 84 -8.24 11.97 18.30
N THR A 85 -8.17 13.30 18.12
CA THR A 85 -7.69 14.22 19.18
C THR A 85 -8.88 14.87 19.90
N VAL A 86 -8.60 15.61 20.97
CA VAL A 86 -9.60 16.50 21.56
C VAL A 86 -10.08 17.48 20.51
N SER A 87 -11.40 17.71 20.41
CA SER A 87 -12.00 18.66 19.47
C SER A 87 -11.60 20.10 19.80
N VAL A 88 -11.59 20.96 18.78
CA VAL A 88 -11.12 22.34 18.91
C VAL A 88 -12.03 23.31 18.17
N ASP A 89 -11.98 24.59 18.58
CA ASP A 89 -12.45 25.74 17.79
C ASP A 89 -11.34 26.81 17.78
N ALA A 90 -11.27 27.61 16.72
CA ALA A 90 -10.42 28.79 16.70
C ALA A 90 -10.91 29.76 17.76
N LYS A 91 -9.95 30.35 18.52
CA LYS A 91 -10.27 31.27 19.63
C LYS A 91 -10.74 32.64 19.10
N GLU A 92 -10.21 33.07 17.95
CA GLU A 92 -10.54 34.33 17.32
C GLU A 92 -11.25 34.10 16.00
N GLY A 93 -12.20 34.99 15.66
CA GLY A 93 -12.94 34.95 14.40
C GLY A 93 -14.10 33.94 14.39
N THR A 94 -14.43 33.34 15.54
CA THR A 94 -15.57 32.44 15.72
C THR A 94 -16.57 32.99 16.74
N THR A 95 -17.82 32.53 16.65
CA THR A 95 -18.87 32.84 17.64
C THR A 95 -19.07 31.64 18.57
N THR A 96 -19.95 30.70 18.21
CA THR A 96 -20.21 29.47 18.97
C THR A 96 -19.41 28.27 18.47
N GLY A 97 -18.71 28.39 17.33
CA GLY A 97 -17.91 27.33 16.72
C GLY A 97 -18.64 26.44 15.72
N ILE A 98 -19.99 26.37 15.79
CA ILE A 98 -20.78 25.38 15.00
C ILE A 98 -21.21 25.86 13.62
N SER A 99 -21.30 27.19 13.37
CA SER A 99 -21.69 27.70 12.05
C SER A 99 -20.67 27.31 10.97
N ILE A 100 -21.09 27.27 9.71
CA ILE A 100 -20.15 26.96 8.61
C ILE A 100 -18.97 27.96 8.57
N ALA A 101 -19.22 29.24 8.85
CA ALA A 101 -18.19 30.26 8.92
C ALA A 101 -17.20 29.99 10.05
N ASP A 102 -17.69 29.62 11.24
CA ASP A 102 -16.85 29.30 12.40
C ASP A 102 -16.01 28.03 12.16
N ARG A 103 -16.64 26.96 11.61
CA ARG A 103 -15.93 25.72 11.23
C ARG A 103 -14.82 26.01 10.22
N LEU A 104 -15.13 26.78 9.16
CA LEU A 104 -14.15 27.17 8.15
C LEU A 104 -12.99 27.96 8.77
N THR A 105 -13.28 28.90 9.67
CA THR A 105 -12.24 29.66 10.39
C THR A 105 -11.33 28.72 11.16
N THR A 106 -11.88 27.77 11.90
CA THR A 106 -11.10 26.76 12.65
C THR A 106 -10.28 25.87 11.71
N ILE A 107 -10.87 25.37 10.61
CA ILE A 107 -10.20 24.55 9.61
C ILE A 107 -9.01 25.28 8.99
N LYS A 108 -9.19 26.55 8.59
CA LYS A 108 -8.11 27.37 8.03
C LYS A 108 -6.98 27.58 9.03
N LYS A 109 -7.35 27.81 10.28
CA LYS A 109 -6.38 28.02 11.37
C LYS A 109 -5.58 26.75 11.66
N LEU A 110 -6.20 25.56 11.60
CA LEU A 110 -5.51 24.27 11.73
C LEU A 110 -4.48 24.03 10.61
N ALA A 111 -4.75 24.50 9.39
CA ALA A 111 -3.85 24.36 8.25
C ALA A 111 -2.74 25.45 8.20
N ASP A 112 -2.87 26.54 8.93
CA ASP A 112 -1.88 27.64 8.93
C ASP A 112 -0.61 27.21 9.66
N ILE A 113 0.53 27.27 8.97
CA ILE A 113 1.84 26.92 9.52
C ILE A 113 2.25 27.82 10.69
N ASN A 114 1.72 29.02 10.77
CA ASN A 114 2.02 30.00 11.82
C ASN A 114 1.12 29.84 13.07
N SER A 115 0.12 28.99 13.03
CA SER A 115 -0.77 28.74 14.17
C SER A 115 -0.04 28.06 15.32
N VAL A 116 -0.42 28.47 16.54
CA VAL A 116 0.13 27.98 17.81
C VAL A 116 -0.99 27.39 18.69
N PRO A 117 -0.68 26.59 19.72
CA PRO A 117 -1.68 25.95 20.59
C PRO A 117 -2.68 26.92 21.23
N SER A 118 -2.25 28.15 21.55
CA SER A 118 -3.09 29.19 22.17
C SER A 118 -4.13 29.81 21.24
N ASP A 119 -4.06 29.53 19.92
CA ASP A 119 -5.05 29.98 18.95
C ASP A 119 -6.36 29.18 19.01
N PHE A 120 -6.38 28.10 19.79
CA PHE A 120 -7.53 27.20 19.86
C PHE A 120 -8.10 27.09 21.27
N THR A 121 -9.41 26.98 21.36
CA THR A 121 -10.16 26.54 22.54
C THR A 121 -10.39 25.03 22.47
N ARG A 122 -10.49 24.37 23.61
CA ARG A 122 -10.74 22.94 23.78
C ARG A 122 -11.78 22.73 24.90
N PRO A 123 -12.86 21.93 24.70
CA PRO A 123 -13.26 21.29 23.45
C PRO A 123 -13.86 22.29 22.45
N GLY A 124 -14.12 21.85 21.22
CA GLY A 124 -14.73 22.60 20.14
C GLY A 124 -15.58 21.73 19.21
N HIS A 125 -15.83 22.21 17.99
CA HIS A 125 -16.74 21.59 17.03
C HIS A 125 -16.03 21.01 15.80
N ILE A 126 -14.69 21.12 15.70
CA ILE A 126 -13.87 20.45 14.71
C ILE A 126 -13.07 19.34 15.38
N PHE A 127 -13.03 18.17 14.74
CA PHE A 127 -12.40 16.95 15.25
C PHE A 127 -11.12 16.64 14.46
N PRO A 128 -9.92 17.03 14.97
CA PRO A 128 -8.68 16.67 14.32
C PRO A 128 -8.40 15.17 14.44
N LEU A 129 -7.84 14.57 13.35
CA LEU A 129 -7.42 13.18 13.29
C LEU A 129 -5.93 13.12 12.95
N ILE A 130 -5.16 12.30 13.67
CA ILE A 130 -3.73 12.15 13.39
C ILE A 130 -3.53 11.00 12.41
N ALA A 131 -3.01 11.30 11.22
CA ALA A 131 -2.66 10.30 10.24
C ALA A 131 -1.37 9.55 10.64
N LYS A 132 -1.26 8.29 10.26
CA LYS A 132 -0.01 7.52 10.40
C LYS A 132 1.09 8.13 9.54
N ASP A 133 2.35 8.04 9.99
CA ASP A 133 3.47 8.74 9.34
C ASP A 133 3.75 8.26 7.92
N ARG A 134 3.59 6.95 7.64
CA ARG A 134 3.71 6.39 6.29
C ARG A 134 2.42 6.48 5.47
N GLY A 135 1.39 7.18 5.99
CA GLY A 135 0.12 7.40 5.31
C GLY A 135 -0.60 6.10 4.95
N VAL A 136 -1.19 6.03 3.75
CA VAL A 136 -1.94 4.85 3.27
C VAL A 136 -1.10 3.58 3.14
N LEU A 137 0.22 3.68 3.15
CA LEU A 137 1.12 2.52 3.16
C LEU A 137 1.22 1.86 4.55
N GLU A 138 0.72 2.51 5.61
CA GLU A 138 0.67 1.98 6.97
C GLU A 138 -0.76 1.65 7.40
N ARG A 139 -1.71 2.55 7.09
CA ARG A 139 -3.14 2.36 7.36
C ARG A 139 -3.97 2.86 6.17
N GLU A 140 -4.71 1.95 5.56
CA GLU A 140 -5.48 2.19 4.33
C GLU A 140 -6.81 2.92 4.63
N GLY A 141 -6.75 4.03 5.40
CA GLY A 141 -7.92 4.80 5.85
C GLY A 141 -8.04 6.17 5.16
N HIS A 142 -9.25 6.75 5.20
CA HIS A 142 -9.56 8.09 4.68
C HIS A 142 -8.66 9.17 5.32
N THR A 143 -8.37 9.05 6.62
CA THR A 143 -7.45 9.94 7.36
C THR A 143 -6.10 10.03 6.68
N GLU A 144 -5.48 8.89 6.43
CA GLU A 144 -4.16 8.79 5.80
C GLU A 144 -4.21 9.23 4.33
N ALA A 145 -5.23 8.78 3.59
CA ALA A 145 -5.39 9.08 2.18
C ALA A 145 -5.44 10.58 1.91
N THR A 146 -6.18 11.33 2.71
CA THR A 146 -6.36 12.76 2.51
C THR A 146 -5.13 13.57 2.87
N VAL A 147 -4.40 13.18 3.91
CA VAL A 147 -3.10 13.79 4.27
C VAL A 147 -2.04 13.51 3.20
N ASP A 148 -2.00 12.27 2.66
CA ASP A 148 -1.10 11.92 1.57
C ASP A 148 -1.38 12.72 0.30
N LEU A 149 -2.64 12.88 -0.09
CA LEU A 149 -3.04 13.70 -1.24
C LEU A 149 -2.64 15.17 -1.07
N CYS A 150 -2.79 15.72 0.15
CA CYS A 150 -2.29 17.08 0.44
C CYS A 150 -0.78 17.16 0.25
N LYS A 151 0.00 16.21 0.80
CA LYS A 151 1.47 16.14 0.63
C LYS A 151 1.89 16.02 -0.84
N ILE A 152 1.25 15.12 -1.60
CA ILE A 152 1.50 14.92 -3.05
C ILE A 152 1.25 16.20 -3.83
N CYS A 153 0.25 16.98 -3.44
CA CYS A 153 -0.08 18.26 -4.07
C CYS A 153 0.81 19.42 -3.63
N GLY A 154 1.72 19.24 -2.64
CA GLY A 154 2.55 20.31 -2.07
C GLY A 154 1.76 21.30 -1.22
N LEU A 155 0.64 20.86 -0.64
CA LEU A 155 -0.22 21.62 0.26
C LEU A 155 0.12 21.31 1.73
N ALA A 156 -0.37 22.14 2.66
CA ALA A 156 -0.30 21.82 4.07
C ALA A 156 -0.91 20.42 4.31
N PRO A 157 -0.24 19.53 5.09
CA PRO A 157 -0.68 18.16 5.31
C PRO A 157 -1.87 18.10 6.29
N VAL A 158 -2.90 18.87 5.98
CA VAL A 158 -4.14 19.03 6.72
C VAL A 158 -5.31 19.00 5.73
N ALA A 159 -6.29 18.15 5.99
CA ALA A 159 -7.45 17.97 5.15
C ALA A 159 -8.76 18.25 5.91
N VAL A 160 -9.87 18.31 5.19
CA VAL A 160 -11.21 18.23 5.75
C VAL A 160 -11.91 17.05 5.10
N ILE A 161 -12.52 16.21 5.91
CA ILE A 161 -13.34 15.07 5.46
C ILE A 161 -14.70 15.06 6.13
N CYS A 162 -15.65 14.42 5.47
CA CYS A 162 -16.97 14.17 6.01
C CYS A 162 -17.56 12.94 5.33
N GLU A 163 -17.98 11.94 6.09
CA GLU A 163 -18.61 10.73 5.59
C GLU A 163 -19.92 11.07 4.89
N ILE A 164 -20.26 10.33 3.82
CA ILE A 164 -21.48 10.55 3.04
C ILE A 164 -22.55 9.56 3.48
N LEU A 165 -23.66 10.11 3.98
CA LEU A 165 -24.86 9.38 4.36
C LEU A 165 -25.94 9.53 3.30
N LYS A 166 -26.78 8.49 3.16
CA LYS A 166 -28.03 8.56 2.38
C LYS A 166 -29.10 9.38 3.10
N ASP A 167 -30.18 9.68 2.38
CA ASP A 167 -31.30 10.46 2.93
C ASP A 167 -32.02 9.75 4.09
N ASP A 168 -31.94 8.42 4.15
CA ASP A 168 -32.48 7.58 5.24
C ASP A 168 -31.54 7.49 6.47
N GLY A 169 -30.38 8.16 6.43
CA GLY A 169 -29.38 8.16 7.51
C GLY A 169 -28.45 6.96 7.52
N THR A 170 -28.56 6.03 6.58
CA THR A 170 -27.59 4.93 6.43
C THR A 170 -26.39 5.36 5.59
N MET A 171 -25.27 4.65 5.70
CA MET A 171 -24.04 4.97 4.97
C MET A 171 -24.21 4.78 3.47
N ALA A 172 -23.75 5.74 2.67
CA ALA A 172 -23.70 5.61 1.22
C ALA A 172 -22.62 4.60 0.81
N ARG A 173 -22.92 3.74 -0.16
CA ARG A 173 -22.00 2.78 -0.77
C ARG A 173 -21.70 3.20 -2.22
N VAL A 174 -20.74 2.52 -2.87
CA VAL A 174 -20.28 2.92 -4.21
C VAL A 174 -21.40 3.28 -5.19
N PRO A 175 -22.50 2.51 -5.32
CA PRO A 175 -23.60 2.89 -6.20
C PRO A 175 -24.29 4.21 -5.82
N ASP A 176 -24.47 4.46 -4.50
CA ASP A 176 -25.06 5.70 -3.98
C ASP A 176 -24.10 6.89 -4.19
N LEU A 177 -22.79 6.64 -3.96
CA LEU A 177 -21.72 7.64 -4.15
C LEU A 177 -21.59 8.07 -5.62
N GLU A 178 -21.80 7.18 -6.59
CA GLU A 178 -21.84 7.55 -8.01
C GLU A 178 -23.01 8.49 -8.34
N ILE A 179 -24.18 8.26 -7.73
CA ILE A 179 -25.36 9.15 -7.87
C ILE A 179 -25.05 10.51 -7.23
N PHE A 180 -24.49 10.51 -6.02
CA PHE A 180 -24.10 11.72 -5.30
C PHE A 180 -23.06 12.53 -6.08
N ALA A 181 -22.01 11.86 -6.57
CA ALA A 181 -20.96 12.47 -7.36
C ALA A 181 -21.51 13.15 -8.63
N LYS A 182 -22.39 12.46 -9.36
CA LYS A 182 -23.05 13.03 -10.55
C LYS A 182 -23.91 14.25 -10.20
N LYS A 183 -24.69 14.19 -9.11
CA LYS A 183 -25.55 15.29 -8.65
C LYS A 183 -24.76 16.55 -8.30
N HIS A 184 -23.59 16.38 -7.68
CA HIS A 184 -22.77 17.49 -7.20
C HIS A 184 -21.54 17.78 -8.10
N ASN A 185 -21.44 17.12 -9.27
CA ASN A 185 -20.31 17.26 -10.21
C ASN A 185 -18.95 17.01 -9.57
N LEU A 186 -18.82 15.90 -8.82
CA LEU A 186 -17.63 15.50 -8.09
C LEU A 186 -16.95 14.29 -8.75
N LYS A 187 -15.66 14.18 -8.58
CA LYS A 187 -14.88 12.99 -8.96
C LYS A 187 -14.78 12.02 -7.79
N ILE A 188 -14.67 10.72 -8.12
CA ILE A 188 -14.45 9.64 -7.16
C ILE A 188 -13.07 9.03 -7.42
N ILE A 189 -12.28 8.81 -6.37
CA ILE A 189 -11.05 8.04 -6.38
C ILE A 189 -11.09 6.96 -5.31
N THR A 190 -10.19 5.95 -5.39
CA THR A 190 -10.08 4.91 -4.38
C THR A 190 -8.76 5.01 -3.61
N ILE A 191 -8.77 4.59 -2.35
CA ILE A 191 -7.55 4.46 -1.54
C ILE A 191 -6.60 3.43 -2.18
N ALA A 192 -7.12 2.36 -2.76
CA ALA A 192 -6.33 1.35 -3.46
C ALA A 192 -5.54 1.95 -4.64
N ASP A 193 -6.15 2.84 -5.44
CA ASP A 193 -5.45 3.53 -6.53
C ASP A 193 -4.39 4.51 -6.00
N LEU A 194 -4.64 5.17 -4.86
CA LEU A 194 -3.65 6.04 -4.22
C LEU A 194 -2.44 5.24 -3.72
N ILE A 195 -2.65 4.06 -3.12
CA ILE A 195 -1.56 3.16 -2.72
C ILE A 195 -0.72 2.77 -3.93
N LYS A 196 -1.36 2.37 -5.03
CA LYS A 196 -0.67 2.03 -6.29
C LYS A 196 0.11 3.22 -6.84
N TYR A 197 -0.50 4.40 -6.85
CA TYR A 197 0.14 5.63 -7.30
C TYR A 197 1.41 5.94 -6.51
N ARG A 198 1.36 5.89 -5.17
CA ARG A 198 2.51 6.12 -4.29
C ARG A 198 3.61 5.08 -4.53
N LYS A 199 3.26 3.79 -4.58
CA LYS A 199 4.21 2.69 -4.86
C LYS A 199 4.89 2.81 -6.22
N LYS A 200 4.25 3.46 -7.19
CA LYS A 200 4.78 3.68 -8.55
C LYS A 200 5.67 4.90 -8.66
N THR A 201 5.30 6.01 -8.00
CA THR A 201 5.89 7.34 -8.19
C THR A 201 6.90 7.75 -7.13
N GLU A 202 6.78 7.23 -5.90
CA GLU A 202 7.70 7.56 -4.81
C GLU A 202 8.88 6.59 -4.74
N GLN A 203 10.00 7.06 -4.20
CA GLN A 203 11.15 6.20 -3.89
C GLN A 203 10.99 5.66 -2.46
N LEU A 204 10.37 4.49 -2.35
CA LEU A 204 10.01 3.85 -1.08
C LEU A 204 11.03 2.82 -0.59
N MET A 205 12.05 2.54 -1.39
CA MET A 205 13.14 1.63 -1.07
C MET A 205 14.48 2.34 -1.26
N LYS A 206 15.37 2.22 -0.27
CA LYS A 206 16.74 2.73 -0.34
C LYS A 206 17.70 1.63 0.10
N ILE A 207 18.90 1.61 -0.51
CA ILE A 207 19.97 0.73 -0.04
C ILE A 207 20.44 1.26 1.32
N ASP A 208 20.39 0.40 2.32
CA ASP A 208 20.86 0.68 3.68
C ASP A 208 22.25 0.09 3.93
N VAL A 209 22.45 -1.17 3.60
CA VAL A 209 23.69 -1.88 3.89
C VAL A 209 24.09 -2.82 2.76
N VAL A 210 25.39 -2.94 2.53
CA VAL A 210 25.98 -3.89 1.57
C VAL A 210 27.14 -4.65 2.23
N ALA A 211 27.12 -5.97 2.10
CA ALA A 211 28.22 -6.83 2.59
C ALA A 211 28.59 -7.89 1.55
N ASN A 212 29.79 -8.44 1.64
CA ASN A 212 30.19 -9.60 0.84
C ASN A 212 29.67 -10.88 1.48
N MET A 213 29.11 -11.77 0.69
CA MET A 213 28.56 -13.05 1.14
C MET A 213 29.11 -14.20 0.28
N PRO A 214 30.15 -14.91 0.74
CA PRO A 214 30.56 -16.17 0.13
C PRO A 214 29.51 -17.25 0.42
N THR A 215 29.18 -18.04 -0.61
CA THR A 215 28.22 -19.16 -0.54
C THR A 215 28.74 -20.36 -1.31
N ASP A 216 28.12 -21.54 -1.14
CA ASP A 216 28.42 -22.75 -1.93
C ASP A 216 28.13 -22.57 -3.45
N SER A 217 27.38 -21.53 -3.81
CA SER A 217 27.03 -21.22 -5.21
C SER A 217 27.83 -20.05 -5.79
N GLY A 218 28.85 -19.55 -5.06
CA GLY A 218 29.66 -18.41 -5.46
C GLY A 218 29.62 -17.26 -4.46
N THR A 219 30.41 -16.21 -4.72
CA THR A 219 30.41 -14.99 -3.87
C THR A 219 29.51 -13.92 -4.46
N PHE A 220 28.62 -13.37 -3.64
CA PHE A 220 27.68 -12.30 -3.97
C PHE A 220 27.88 -11.10 -3.05
N LYS A 221 27.42 -9.92 -3.47
CA LYS A 221 27.12 -8.82 -2.54
C LYS A 221 25.70 -9.05 -2.02
N ILE A 222 25.52 -9.10 -0.70
CA ILE A 222 24.18 -9.05 -0.08
C ILE A 222 23.85 -7.60 0.21
N VAL A 223 22.67 -7.16 -0.24
CA VAL A 223 22.19 -5.78 -0.12
C VAL A 223 20.91 -5.80 0.71
N GLY A 224 20.90 -5.06 1.82
CA GLY A 224 19.74 -4.78 2.65
C GLY A 224 19.13 -3.42 2.28
N PHE A 225 17.84 -3.28 2.52
CA PHE A 225 17.09 -2.08 2.15
C PHE A 225 16.32 -1.52 3.34
N ASP A 226 16.34 -0.18 3.49
CA ASP A 226 15.33 0.56 4.23
C ASP A 226 14.04 0.55 3.40
N ASN A 227 12.97 0.01 3.97
CA ASN A 227 11.75 -0.33 3.27
C ASN A 227 10.53 0.33 3.90
N LEU A 228 9.98 1.33 3.20
CA LEU A 228 8.80 2.08 3.61
C LEU A 228 7.47 1.47 3.07
N ILE A 229 7.52 0.41 2.24
CA ILE A 229 6.31 -0.19 1.66
C ILE A 229 5.58 -1.06 2.67
N ASP A 230 6.27 -2.08 3.21
CA ASP A 230 5.67 -3.05 4.13
C ASP A 230 6.49 -3.27 5.41
N GLY A 231 7.61 -2.56 5.57
CA GLY A 231 8.47 -2.61 6.75
C GLY A 231 9.23 -3.93 6.96
N LYS A 232 9.23 -4.84 5.95
CA LYS A 232 9.94 -6.12 6.05
C LYS A 232 11.36 -6.01 5.52
N GLU A 233 12.25 -6.80 6.08
CA GLU A 233 13.65 -6.88 5.68
C GLU A 233 13.81 -7.72 4.40
N HIS A 234 13.63 -7.13 3.24
CA HIS A 234 13.92 -7.74 1.95
C HIS A 234 15.41 -7.61 1.63
N ILE A 235 15.98 -8.58 0.92
CA ILE A 235 17.38 -8.56 0.52
C ILE A 235 17.56 -8.83 -0.96
N ALA A 236 18.67 -8.34 -1.53
CA ALA A 236 19.15 -8.73 -2.84
C ALA A 236 20.52 -9.39 -2.75
N LEU A 237 20.73 -10.46 -3.52
CA LEU A 237 22.04 -11.00 -3.82
C LEU A 237 22.45 -10.48 -5.19
N VAL A 238 23.53 -9.72 -5.25
CA VAL A 238 24.01 -9.07 -6.47
C VAL A 238 25.35 -9.67 -6.85
N LYS A 239 25.47 -10.09 -8.11
CA LYS A 239 26.72 -10.53 -8.75
C LYS A 239 27.13 -9.51 -9.82
N GLY A 240 28.40 -9.13 -9.83
CA GLY A 240 28.90 -8.14 -10.79
C GLY A 240 28.39 -6.72 -10.56
N GLU A 241 28.55 -5.87 -11.57
CA GLU A 241 28.06 -4.48 -11.55
C GLU A 241 26.78 -4.39 -12.38
N VAL A 242 25.66 -3.97 -11.74
CA VAL A 242 24.31 -3.98 -12.32
C VAL A 242 23.73 -2.57 -12.52
N ALA A 243 24.29 -1.57 -11.83
CA ALA A 243 23.79 -0.20 -11.88
C ALA A 243 23.93 0.40 -13.28
N GLY A 244 22.87 1.04 -13.77
CA GLY A 244 22.79 1.67 -15.09
C GLY A 244 22.62 0.70 -16.25
N LYS A 245 22.56 -0.62 -15.99
CA LYS A 245 22.49 -1.65 -17.04
C LYS A 245 21.05 -1.98 -17.45
N GLU A 246 20.95 -2.44 -18.68
CA GLU A 246 19.75 -3.03 -19.30
C GLU A 246 19.90 -4.56 -19.38
N ASN A 247 18.77 -5.25 -19.47
CA ASN A 247 18.72 -6.70 -19.68
C ASN A 247 19.42 -7.53 -18.61
N VAL A 248 19.45 -7.02 -17.37
CA VAL A 248 20.06 -7.72 -16.25
C VAL A 248 19.27 -9.00 -15.93
N THR A 249 19.95 -10.14 -15.80
CA THR A 249 19.31 -11.40 -15.41
C THR A 249 18.90 -11.34 -13.94
N VAL A 250 17.60 -11.50 -13.67
CA VAL A 250 17.01 -11.35 -12.33
C VAL A 250 16.16 -12.55 -11.97
N ARG A 251 16.32 -13.06 -10.75
CA ARG A 251 15.38 -13.95 -10.10
C ARG A 251 14.65 -13.22 -8.97
N ILE A 252 13.33 -13.20 -9.01
CA ILE A 252 12.52 -12.82 -7.85
C ILE A 252 12.11 -14.09 -7.12
N HIS A 253 12.62 -14.27 -5.92
CA HIS A 253 12.34 -15.41 -5.06
C HIS A 253 11.52 -14.95 -3.86
N SER A 254 10.28 -15.43 -3.74
CA SER A 254 9.50 -15.24 -2.51
C SER A 254 9.90 -16.30 -1.50
N GLU A 255 10.18 -15.87 -0.28
CA GLU A 255 10.55 -16.71 0.84
C GLU A 255 9.72 -17.99 0.95
N CYS A 256 10.38 -19.09 1.19
CA CYS A 256 9.77 -20.37 1.49
C CYS A 256 10.61 -21.08 2.56
N PHE A 257 10.41 -20.72 3.82
CA PHE A 257 11.20 -21.23 4.95
C PHE A 257 11.34 -22.75 4.94
N THR A 258 10.21 -23.44 4.68
CA THR A 258 10.22 -24.91 4.64
C THR A 258 11.04 -25.47 3.47
N GLY A 259 11.02 -24.85 2.30
CA GLY A 259 11.75 -25.30 1.12
C GLY A 259 13.20 -24.81 1.08
N ASP A 260 13.43 -23.54 1.41
CA ASP A 260 14.73 -22.89 1.26
C ASP A 260 15.71 -23.32 2.38
N ILE A 261 15.20 -23.48 3.62
CA ILE A 261 16.02 -23.78 4.80
C ILE A 261 15.87 -25.23 5.26
N LEU A 262 14.62 -25.74 5.38
CA LEU A 262 14.38 -27.09 5.92
C LEU A 262 14.43 -28.19 4.85
N GLY A 263 14.57 -27.85 3.57
CA GLY A 263 14.69 -28.84 2.49
C GLY A 263 13.40 -29.63 2.24
N SER A 264 12.22 -29.03 2.47
CA SER A 264 10.94 -29.69 2.27
C SER A 264 10.78 -30.19 0.83
N LEU A 265 10.34 -31.45 0.68
CA LEU A 265 10.06 -32.07 -0.61
C LEU A 265 8.67 -31.72 -1.17
N ARG A 266 7.83 -31.01 -0.40
CA ARG A 266 6.48 -30.56 -0.83
C ARG A 266 6.51 -29.50 -1.94
N CYS A 267 7.63 -28.81 -2.12
CA CYS A 267 7.80 -27.78 -3.14
C CYS A 267 9.21 -27.87 -3.80
N ASP A 268 9.40 -27.05 -4.81
CA ASP A 268 10.65 -26.93 -5.57
C ASP A 268 11.46 -25.64 -5.23
N CYS A 269 11.03 -24.87 -4.19
CA CYS A 269 11.55 -23.54 -3.90
C CYS A 269 13.05 -23.50 -3.63
N GLY A 270 13.53 -24.32 -2.68
CA GLY A 270 14.96 -24.34 -2.34
C GLY A 270 15.84 -24.75 -3.51
N SER A 271 15.39 -25.73 -4.32
CA SER A 271 16.11 -26.12 -5.55
C SER A 271 16.12 -25.01 -6.60
N GLN A 272 15.02 -24.27 -6.76
CA GLN A 272 14.95 -23.11 -7.65
C GLN A 272 15.90 -21.99 -7.20
N LEU A 273 15.97 -21.71 -5.89
CA LEU A 273 16.89 -20.70 -5.35
C LEU A 273 18.34 -21.07 -5.65
N LYS A 274 18.76 -22.28 -5.30
CA LYS A 274 20.12 -22.75 -5.55
C LYS A 274 20.48 -22.77 -7.04
N THR A 275 19.53 -23.16 -7.91
CA THR A 275 19.74 -23.17 -9.36
C THR A 275 19.89 -21.75 -9.91
N ALA A 276 19.09 -20.80 -9.43
CA ALA A 276 19.21 -19.39 -9.81
C ALA A 276 20.57 -18.81 -9.36
N MET A 277 21.00 -19.10 -8.12
CA MET A 277 22.30 -18.65 -7.61
C MET A 277 23.45 -19.17 -8.48
N ARG A 278 23.50 -20.48 -8.77
CA ARG A 278 24.53 -21.06 -9.64
C ARG A 278 24.52 -20.50 -11.05
N ARG A 279 23.31 -20.27 -11.61
CA ARG A 279 23.18 -19.69 -12.97
C ARG A 279 23.72 -18.28 -13.04
N ILE A 280 23.35 -17.43 -12.06
CA ILE A 280 23.82 -16.04 -11.99
C ILE A 280 25.34 -15.99 -11.69
N ASP A 281 25.84 -16.86 -10.83
CA ASP A 281 27.29 -16.94 -10.58
C ASP A 281 28.06 -17.30 -11.86
N LYS A 282 27.58 -18.29 -12.62
CA LYS A 282 28.17 -18.68 -13.92
C LYS A 282 28.12 -17.57 -14.97
N LEU A 283 27.06 -16.76 -14.97
CA LEU A 283 26.95 -15.59 -15.86
C LEU A 283 27.92 -14.46 -15.44
N GLY A 284 28.38 -14.44 -14.20
CA GLY A 284 29.22 -13.39 -13.64
C GLY A 284 28.49 -12.10 -13.32
N GLU A 285 27.20 -12.01 -13.65
CA GLU A 285 26.35 -10.84 -13.45
C GLU A 285 24.89 -11.22 -13.28
N GLY A 286 24.19 -10.52 -12.38
CA GLY A 286 22.75 -10.67 -12.16
C GLY A 286 22.33 -10.45 -10.72
N ILE A 287 21.02 -10.63 -10.46
CA ILE A 287 20.40 -10.31 -9.17
C ILE A 287 19.44 -11.42 -8.76
N ILE A 288 19.46 -11.77 -7.48
CA ILE A 288 18.37 -12.51 -6.83
C ILE A 288 17.73 -11.61 -5.80
N LEU A 289 16.47 -11.28 -5.97
CA LEU A 289 15.67 -10.62 -4.94
C LEU A 289 15.04 -11.71 -4.06
N TYR A 290 15.30 -11.67 -2.77
CA TYR A 290 14.69 -12.55 -1.78
C TYR A 290 13.66 -11.77 -0.98
N LEU A 291 12.38 -12.02 -1.27
CA LEU A 291 11.26 -11.27 -0.71
C LEU A 291 10.64 -12.02 0.49
N ARG A 292 10.53 -11.34 1.63
CA ARG A 292 9.90 -11.86 2.85
C ARG A 292 8.37 -11.94 2.71
N GLN A 293 7.91 -12.74 1.71
CA GLN A 293 6.51 -12.94 1.36
C GLN A 293 6.17 -14.44 1.39
N GLU A 294 6.35 -15.04 2.58
CA GLU A 294 6.12 -16.47 2.83
C GLU A 294 4.67 -16.88 2.50
N GLY A 295 4.51 -18.09 1.95
CA GLY A 295 3.20 -18.64 1.64
C GLY A 295 2.40 -17.82 0.63
N ARG A 296 3.04 -17.12 -0.31
CA ARG A 296 2.41 -16.14 -1.23
C ARG A 296 1.82 -14.93 -0.51
N GLY A 297 2.43 -14.51 0.59
CA GLY A 297 2.01 -13.35 1.38
C GLY A 297 1.13 -13.67 2.59
N ILE A 298 0.65 -14.92 2.75
CA ILE A 298 -0.20 -15.30 3.90
C ILE A 298 0.59 -15.60 5.18
N GLY A 299 1.91 -15.70 5.10
CA GLY A 299 2.80 -16.00 6.22
C GLY A 299 2.97 -17.49 6.51
N LEU A 300 3.98 -17.81 7.34
CA LEU A 300 4.37 -19.20 7.61
C LEU A 300 3.28 -20.00 8.32
N LEU A 301 2.66 -19.44 9.37
CA LEU A 301 1.66 -20.19 10.14
C LEU A 301 0.42 -20.52 9.31
N ASN A 302 -0.06 -19.59 8.50
CA ASN A 302 -1.21 -19.87 7.62
C ASN A 302 -0.85 -20.84 6.51
N LYS A 303 0.40 -20.81 6.01
CA LYS A 303 0.89 -21.85 5.09
C LYS A 303 0.89 -23.23 5.73
N LEU A 304 1.26 -23.37 7.01
CA LEU A 304 1.19 -24.64 7.73
C LEU A 304 -0.27 -25.10 7.93
N ARG A 305 -1.20 -24.17 8.22
CA ARG A 305 -2.64 -24.49 8.23
C ARG A 305 -3.14 -24.98 6.86
N ALA A 306 -2.68 -24.33 5.77
CA ALA A 306 -2.98 -24.77 4.41
C ALA A 306 -2.41 -26.19 4.12
N TYR A 307 -1.27 -26.57 4.70
CA TYR A 307 -0.75 -27.94 4.58
C TYR A 307 -1.68 -28.97 5.20
N ASN A 308 -2.27 -28.69 6.38
CA ASN A 308 -3.26 -29.59 7.00
C ASN A 308 -4.48 -29.78 6.09
N LEU A 309 -5.03 -28.69 5.54
CA LEU A 309 -6.16 -28.75 4.60
C LEU A 309 -5.82 -29.54 3.32
N GLN A 310 -4.57 -29.44 2.85
CA GLN A 310 -4.09 -30.23 1.70
C GLN A 310 -3.98 -31.72 2.03
N GLU A 311 -3.63 -32.10 3.25
CA GLU A 311 -3.64 -33.49 3.73
C GLU A 311 -5.08 -34.06 3.80
N GLU A 312 -6.07 -33.19 3.99
CA GLU A 312 -7.50 -33.51 3.93
C GLU A 312 -8.07 -33.54 2.50
N GLY A 313 -7.23 -33.29 1.47
CA GLY A 313 -7.60 -33.43 0.06
C GLY A 313 -7.87 -32.13 -0.70
N MET A 314 -7.74 -30.95 -0.06
CA MET A 314 -7.83 -29.67 -0.77
C MET A 314 -6.57 -29.43 -1.62
N ASP A 315 -6.70 -28.68 -2.71
CA ASP A 315 -5.52 -28.17 -3.38
C ASP A 315 -5.00 -26.86 -2.74
N THR A 316 -3.83 -26.37 -3.20
CA THR A 316 -3.20 -25.18 -2.64
C THR A 316 -4.05 -23.92 -2.77
N LEU A 317 -4.82 -23.78 -3.86
CA LEU A 317 -5.67 -22.61 -4.09
C LEU A 317 -6.90 -22.65 -3.18
N ASP A 318 -7.58 -23.79 -3.14
CA ASP A 318 -8.78 -23.96 -2.33
C ASP A 318 -8.46 -23.84 -0.82
N ALA A 319 -7.31 -24.38 -0.39
CA ALA A 319 -6.84 -24.20 1.00
C ALA A 319 -6.63 -22.72 1.38
N ASN A 320 -6.05 -21.89 0.48
CA ASN A 320 -5.90 -20.46 0.74
C ASN A 320 -7.25 -19.73 0.82
N LEU A 321 -8.17 -20.02 -0.12
CA LEU A 321 -9.52 -19.44 -0.13
C LEU A 321 -10.32 -19.85 1.12
N HIS A 322 -10.20 -21.12 1.56
CA HIS A 322 -10.83 -21.61 2.79
C HIS A 322 -10.34 -20.85 4.05
N LEU A 323 -9.07 -20.47 4.05
CA LEU A 323 -8.48 -19.65 5.14
C LEU A 323 -8.81 -18.15 5.02
N GLY A 324 -9.62 -17.73 4.04
CA GLY A 324 -10.03 -16.34 3.84
C GLY A 324 -9.00 -15.47 3.10
N PHE A 325 -8.02 -16.08 2.43
CA PHE A 325 -7.01 -15.34 1.66
C PHE A 325 -7.27 -15.41 0.16
N GLY A 326 -6.78 -14.42 -0.59
CA GLY A 326 -6.73 -14.51 -2.05
C GLY A 326 -5.78 -15.60 -2.56
N ALA A 327 -5.88 -15.89 -3.85
CA ALA A 327 -5.02 -16.88 -4.52
C ALA A 327 -3.52 -16.54 -4.46
N ASP A 328 -3.19 -15.25 -4.55
CA ASP A 328 -1.83 -14.70 -4.50
C ASP A 328 -1.87 -13.30 -3.90
N MET A 329 -1.32 -13.14 -2.68
CA MET A 329 -1.27 -11.88 -1.94
C MET A 329 0.10 -11.18 -2.04
N ARG A 330 0.96 -11.61 -2.99
CA ARG A 330 2.29 -11.02 -3.17
C ARG A 330 2.21 -9.65 -3.82
N ASP A 331 2.99 -8.72 -3.28
CA ASP A 331 3.18 -7.38 -3.83
C ASP A 331 4.52 -7.30 -4.59
N TYR A 332 4.43 -7.09 -5.90
CA TYR A 332 5.63 -6.97 -6.76
C TYR A 332 6.15 -5.53 -6.86
N ALA A 333 5.46 -4.55 -6.29
CA ALA A 333 5.97 -3.18 -6.14
C ALA A 333 7.31 -3.16 -5.38
N VAL A 334 7.41 -3.98 -4.33
CA VAL A 334 8.65 -4.18 -3.57
C VAL A 334 9.82 -4.56 -4.48
N ALA A 335 9.62 -5.59 -5.32
CA ALA A 335 10.66 -6.05 -6.26
C ALA A 335 11.05 -4.97 -7.28
N ALA A 336 10.06 -4.26 -7.84
CA ALA A 336 10.31 -3.18 -8.79
C ALA A 336 11.10 -2.03 -8.15
N GLN A 337 10.74 -1.64 -6.92
CA GLN A 337 11.43 -0.60 -6.17
C GLN A 337 12.86 -1.01 -5.78
N MET A 338 13.09 -2.26 -5.36
CA MET A 338 14.45 -2.79 -5.10
C MET A 338 15.34 -2.72 -6.35
N LEU A 339 14.82 -3.12 -7.52
CA LEU A 339 15.55 -3.04 -8.79
C LEU A 339 15.87 -1.59 -9.19
N LYS A 340 14.91 -0.67 -8.99
CA LYS A 340 15.14 0.77 -9.19
C LYS A 340 16.21 1.31 -8.25
N ALA A 341 16.18 0.93 -6.96
CA ALA A 341 17.19 1.33 -5.99
C ALA A 341 18.59 0.81 -6.34
N LEU A 342 18.69 -0.40 -6.95
CA LEU A 342 19.93 -0.96 -7.50
C LEU A 342 20.35 -0.30 -8.83
N GLY A 343 19.58 0.64 -9.38
CA GLY A 343 19.87 1.35 -10.62
C GLY A 343 19.67 0.55 -11.89
N VAL A 344 18.90 -0.56 -11.85
CA VAL A 344 18.63 -1.41 -13.03
C VAL A 344 17.62 -0.74 -13.94
N LYS A 345 17.86 -0.74 -15.26
CA LYS A 345 16.98 -0.12 -16.25
C LYS A 345 15.96 -1.09 -16.86
N SER A 346 16.37 -2.33 -17.14
CA SER A 346 15.49 -3.39 -17.63
C SER A 346 16.05 -4.76 -17.27
N ILE A 347 15.20 -5.80 -17.28
CA ILE A 347 15.57 -7.12 -16.82
C ILE A 347 15.19 -8.25 -17.78
N LYS A 348 15.96 -9.35 -17.70
CA LYS A 348 15.56 -10.70 -18.12
C LYS A 348 15.13 -11.46 -16.89
N LEU A 349 13.89 -11.93 -16.83
CA LEU A 349 13.33 -12.48 -15.61
C LEU A 349 13.33 -14.02 -15.62
N LEU A 350 14.06 -14.63 -14.69
CA LEU A 350 14.02 -16.07 -14.41
C LEU A 350 12.70 -16.42 -13.72
N THR A 351 11.69 -16.82 -14.50
CA THR A 351 10.37 -17.15 -13.94
C THR A 351 9.55 -18.06 -14.86
N ASN A 352 8.67 -18.85 -14.25
CA ASN A 352 7.59 -19.59 -14.94
C ASN A 352 6.20 -19.01 -14.59
N ASN A 353 6.15 -17.91 -13.80
CA ASN A 353 4.90 -17.26 -13.40
C ASN A 353 4.69 -15.95 -14.18
N PRO A 354 3.72 -15.86 -15.11
CA PRO A 354 3.43 -14.64 -15.86
C PRO A 354 3.00 -13.46 -14.97
N LEU A 355 2.35 -13.70 -13.83
CA LEU A 355 1.92 -12.64 -12.92
C LEU A 355 3.10 -11.82 -12.37
N LYS A 356 4.31 -12.40 -12.31
CA LYS A 356 5.52 -11.66 -11.92
C LYS A 356 5.93 -10.62 -12.96
N ILE A 357 5.73 -10.92 -14.24
CA ILE A 357 6.06 -10.01 -15.33
C ILE A 357 5.10 -8.82 -15.26
N ASN A 358 3.80 -9.09 -15.29
CA ASN A 358 2.77 -8.05 -15.25
C ASN A 358 2.91 -7.15 -14.02
N GLY A 359 3.17 -7.75 -12.85
CA GLY A 359 3.35 -7.00 -11.61
C GLY A 359 4.58 -6.10 -11.59
N LEU A 360 5.68 -6.46 -12.26
CA LEU A 360 6.85 -5.60 -12.39
C LEU A 360 6.62 -4.45 -13.37
N GLU A 361 5.99 -4.74 -14.51
CA GLU A 361 5.69 -3.74 -15.54
C GLU A 361 4.68 -2.70 -15.05
N GLU A 362 3.69 -3.11 -14.25
CA GLU A 362 2.73 -2.20 -13.59
C GLU A 362 3.44 -1.13 -12.77
N TYR A 363 4.54 -1.50 -12.07
CA TYR A 363 5.35 -0.59 -11.28
C TYR A 363 6.56 0.00 -12.02
N GLY A 364 6.57 -0.12 -13.35
CA GLY A 364 7.53 0.56 -14.22
C GLY A 364 8.93 -0.06 -14.25
N MET A 365 9.05 -1.39 -14.05
CA MET A 365 10.27 -2.15 -14.31
C MET A 365 10.09 -2.96 -15.60
N PRO A 366 10.75 -2.59 -16.71
CA PRO A 366 10.62 -3.28 -18.00
C PRO A 366 11.18 -4.70 -17.93
N VAL A 367 10.38 -5.69 -18.34
CA VAL A 367 10.80 -7.09 -18.50
C VAL A 367 10.94 -7.40 -19.99
N VAL A 368 12.18 -7.41 -20.49
CA VAL A 368 12.46 -7.59 -21.92
C VAL A 368 12.39 -9.04 -22.38
N GLU A 369 12.64 -9.99 -21.45
CA GLU A 369 12.67 -11.41 -21.76
C GLU A 369 12.30 -12.23 -20.51
N ARG A 370 11.54 -13.29 -20.72
CA ARG A 370 11.31 -14.35 -19.72
C ARG A 370 12.26 -15.51 -19.98
N GLU A 371 13.01 -15.87 -18.99
CA GLU A 371 13.83 -17.09 -19.00
C GLU A 371 13.20 -18.14 -18.09
N GLU A 372 13.15 -19.39 -18.58
CA GLU A 372 12.59 -20.48 -17.78
C GLU A 372 13.54 -20.93 -16.67
N ILE A 373 12.94 -21.34 -15.55
CA ILE A 373 13.66 -21.99 -14.45
C ILE A 373 12.81 -23.16 -13.97
N GLU A 374 13.10 -24.33 -14.49
CA GLU A 374 12.40 -25.57 -14.13
C GLU A 374 13.31 -26.50 -13.31
N ILE A 375 12.72 -27.13 -12.36
CA ILE A 375 13.32 -28.21 -11.54
C ILE A 375 12.49 -29.45 -11.78
N GLU A 376 13.18 -30.57 -11.98
CA GLU A 376 12.53 -31.86 -12.16
C GLU A 376 11.61 -32.19 -10.96
N ALA A 377 10.39 -32.58 -11.28
CA ALA A 377 9.39 -32.92 -10.28
C ALA A 377 9.77 -34.21 -9.53
N ASN A 378 9.66 -34.18 -8.20
CA ASN A 378 9.74 -35.39 -7.39
C ASN A 378 8.34 -36.02 -7.18
N LYS A 379 8.30 -37.23 -6.63
CA LYS A 379 7.03 -37.95 -6.38
C LYS A 379 6.07 -37.21 -5.44
N ILE A 380 6.59 -36.37 -4.56
CA ILE A 380 5.81 -35.67 -3.53
C ILE A 380 5.24 -34.35 -4.07
N ASN A 381 6.05 -33.58 -4.84
CA ASN A 381 5.64 -32.25 -5.32
C ASN A 381 4.95 -32.24 -6.68
N LYS A 382 4.80 -33.41 -7.34
CA LYS A 382 4.16 -33.49 -8.68
C LYS A 382 2.76 -32.89 -8.68
N ILE A 383 1.93 -33.18 -7.68
CA ILE A 383 0.58 -32.62 -7.54
C ILE A 383 0.62 -31.10 -7.37
N TYR A 384 1.49 -30.59 -6.51
CA TYR A 384 1.68 -29.16 -6.29
C TYR A 384 2.08 -28.40 -7.58
N LEU A 385 3.01 -28.97 -8.35
CA LEU A 385 3.44 -28.38 -9.60
C LEU A 385 2.35 -28.45 -10.68
N LYS A 386 1.54 -29.52 -10.68
CA LYS A 386 0.36 -29.65 -11.56
C LYS A 386 -0.68 -28.55 -11.25
N THR A 387 -1.00 -28.32 -9.98
CA THR A 387 -1.88 -27.23 -9.56
C THR A 387 -1.36 -25.85 -10.02
N LYS A 388 -0.03 -25.62 -9.90
CA LYS A 388 0.59 -24.39 -10.43
C LYS A 388 0.37 -24.24 -11.95
N LYS A 389 0.52 -25.31 -12.72
CA LYS A 389 0.33 -25.31 -14.19
C LYS A 389 -1.14 -25.07 -14.55
N GLU A 390 -2.03 -25.90 -14.03
CA GLU A 390 -3.43 -25.99 -14.49
C GLU A 390 -4.31 -24.88 -13.92
N ARG A 391 -4.12 -24.53 -12.64
CA ARG A 391 -5.01 -23.59 -11.94
C ARG A 391 -4.42 -22.19 -11.75
N MET A 392 -3.09 -22.06 -11.85
CA MET A 392 -2.40 -20.79 -11.59
C MET A 392 -1.64 -20.24 -12.80
N GLY A 393 -1.82 -20.82 -13.97
CA GLY A 393 -1.26 -20.31 -15.22
C GLY A 393 0.27 -20.33 -15.30
N HIS A 394 0.95 -21.16 -14.49
CA HIS A 394 2.40 -21.31 -14.58
C HIS A 394 2.81 -22.03 -15.87
N LEU A 395 3.82 -21.50 -16.52
CA LEU A 395 4.41 -22.06 -17.75
C LEU A 395 5.40 -23.19 -17.41
N LEU A 396 4.87 -24.40 -17.12
CA LEU A 396 5.65 -25.57 -16.73
C LEU A 396 5.49 -26.69 -17.78
N LYS A 397 6.58 -27.42 -18.06
CA LYS A 397 6.64 -28.55 -19.01
C LYS A 397 6.34 -29.92 -18.36
N ILE A 398 5.61 -29.95 -17.25
CA ILE A 398 5.28 -31.17 -16.51
C ILE A 398 4.20 -31.93 -17.26
N GLU A 399 4.38 -33.22 -17.44
CA GLU A 399 3.40 -34.20 -17.93
C GLU A 399 2.48 -34.71 -16.80
#